data_080aa35c6f086bbdaca519007744a20d
#
_entry.id   080aa35c6f086bbdaca519007744a20d
#
_cell.length_a   1.000
_cell.length_b   1.000
_cell.length_c   1.000
_cell.angle_alpha   90.00
_cell.angle_beta   90.00
_cell.angle_gamma   90.00
#
_symmetry.space_group_name_H-M   'P 1'
#
loop_
_entity.id
_entity.type
_entity.pdbx_description
1 polymer ?
#
loop_
_entity_poly.entity_id
_entity_poly.type
_entity_poly.pdbx_seq_one_letter_code
_entity_poly.pdbx_strand_id
1 'polypeptide(L)'
;MSASFATRLLRFALVILGAATLTACGVNTVPTKEEAAKASWADVQNAYQRRADLIPNLVASVRGAAQSETTILTNVTEARARATSINVTTNDLSNPAEFKKFQDAQNQLTQALGQLRTVVENYPTLQSQARFADLMTALEGSENRINTARDRYNEAVRDYNTEIRTFPSIIGAKIIHGAKPMVPFAATAEAQTAPTVDLDVAPAPAAPANDNATETAAPAAAAN
;
A
#
# COMPACT_ATOMS: atom_id res chain seq x y z
N MET A 1 10.40 65.26 -24.32
CA MET A 1 10.10 64.53 -23.05
C MET A 1 9.14 63.35 -23.19
N SER A 2 8.48 63.10 -24.33
CA SER A 2 7.47 62.03 -24.52
C SER A 2 8.03 60.63 -24.85
N ALA A 3 9.15 60.53 -25.52
CA ALA A 3 9.72 59.23 -25.95
C ALA A 3 10.22 58.35 -24.78
N SER A 4 10.77 58.94 -23.74
CA SER A 4 11.26 58.22 -22.55
C SER A 4 10.12 57.70 -21.65
N PHE A 5 8.97 58.31 -21.67
CA PHE A 5 7.77 57.88 -20.94
C PHE A 5 7.11 56.68 -21.65
N ALA A 6 7.01 56.71 -22.96
CA ALA A 6 6.47 55.61 -23.76
C ALA A 6 7.33 54.32 -23.65
N THR A 7 8.66 54.48 -23.65
CA THR A 7 9.57 53.30 -23.46
C THR A 7 9.52 52.71 -22.04
N ARG A 8 9.28 53.53 -21.02
CA ARG A 8 9.06 53.04 -19.66
C ARG A 8 7.74 52.27 -19.53
N LEU A 9 6.66 52.82 -20.08
CA LEU A 9 5.35 52.12 -20.12
C LEU A 9 5.41 50.81 -20.87
N LEU A 10 6.10 50.75 -22.02
CA LEU A 10 6.29 49.51 -22.78
C LEU A 10 7.07 48.46 -22.01
N ARG A 11 8.13 48.86 -21.28
CA ARG A 11 8.88 47.95 -20.41
C ARG A 11 8.04 47.44 -19.25
N PHE A 12 7.23 48.28 -18.60
CA PHE A 12 6.30 47.84 -17.55
C PHE A 12 5.23 46.88 -18.11
N ALA A 13 4.66 47.16 -19.27
CA ALA A 13 3.69 46.28 -19.94
C ALA A 13 4.31 44.90 -20.29
N LEU A 14 5.55 44.88 -20.80
CA LEU A 14 6.27 43.65 -21.05
C LEU A 14 6.55 42.82 -19.79
N VAL A 15 6.91 43.45 -18.70
CA VAL A 15 7.13 42.80 -17.41
C VAL A 15 5.82 42.23 -16.85
N ILE A 16 4.73 42.96 -16.94
CA ILE A 16 3.41 42.50 -16.50
C ILE A 16 2.94 41.37 -17.37
N LEU A 17 3.12 41.41 -18.70
CA LEU A 17 2.76 40.35 -19.63
C LEU A 17 3.59 39.10 -19.34
N GLY A 18 4.90 39.23 -19.11
CA GLY A 18 5.78 38.12 -18.72
C GLY A 18 5.42 37.50 -17.38
N ALA A 19 5.03 38.32 -16.40
CA ALA A 19 4.52 37.83 -15.10
C ALA A 19 3.17 37.09 -15.24
N ALA A 20 2.27 37.58 -16.10
CA ALA A 20 0.97 36.96 -16.35
C ALA A 20 1.08 35.61 -17.05
N THR A 21 2.04 35.40 -17.95
CA THR A 21 2.28 34.11 -18.61
C THR A 21 2.84 33.05 -17.65
N LEU A 22 3.66 33.45 -16.69
CA LEU A 22 4.19 32.53 -15.65
C LEU A 22 3.11 32.03 -14.69
N THR A 23 2.10 32.84 -14.37
CA THR A 23 1.00 32.43 -13.48
C THR A 23 -0.02 31.53 -14.19
N ALA A 24 -0.21 31.68 -15.50
CA ALA A 24 -1.18 30.89 -16.26
C ALA A 24 -0.84 29.39 -16.29
N CYS A 25 0.45 29.02 -16.26
CA CYS A 25 0.88 27.62 -16.27
C CYS A 25 0.52 26.87 -14.98
N GLY A 26 0.52 27.52 -13.81
CA GLY A 26 0.24 26.88 -12.52
C GLY A 26 -1.27 26.78 -12.17
N VAL A 27 -2.12 27.60 -12.76
CA VAL A 27 -3.56 27.66 -12.43
C VAL A 27 -4.28 26.40 -12.90
N ASN A 28 -3.92 25.83 -14.05
CA ASN A 28 -4.56 24.63 -14.61
C ASN A 28 -3.92 23.32 -14.14
N THR A 29 -2.66 23.34 -13.68
CA THR A 29 -1.98 22.10 -13.24
C THR A 29 -2.52 21.60 -11.91
N VAL A 30 -2.90 22.48 -10.99
CA VAL A 30 -3.47 22.12 -9.69
C VAL A 30 -4.76 21.30 -9.85
N PRO A 31 -5.80 21.75 -10.57
CA PRO A 31 -7.00 20.94 -10.81
C PRO A 31 -6.69 19.62 -11.55
N THR A 32 -5.77 19.64 -12.49
CA THR A 32 -5.38 18.42 -13.23
C THR A 32 -4.78 17.38 -12.31
N LYS A 33 -3.87 17.77 -11.41
CA LYS A 33 -3.28 16.86 -10.41
C LYS A 33 -4.30 16.42 -9.36
N GLU A 34 -5.21 17.29 -8.97
CA GLU A 34 -6.31 16.96 -8.07
C GLU A 34 -7.22 15.87 -8.67
N GLU A 35 -7.64 16.03 -9.91
CA GLU A 35 -8.48 15.04 -10.59
C GLU A 35 -7.74 13.72 -10.81
N ALA A 36 -6.42 13.73 -11.08
CA ALA A 36 -5.62 12.52 -11.15
C ALA A 36 -5.59 11.77 -9.80
N ALA A 37 -5.45 12.49 -8.68
CA ALA A 37 -5.51 11.87 -7.36
C ALA A 37 -6.90 11.30 -7.03
N LYS A 38 -7.98 12.00 -7.39
CA LYS A 38 -9.36 11.51 -7.23
C LYS A 38 -9.63 10.27 -8.09
N ALA A 39 -9.13 10.24 -9.33
CA ALA A 39 -9.25 9.07 -10.21
C ALA A 39 -8.51 7.86 -9.63
N SER A 40 -7.28 8.06 -9.13
CA SER A 40 -6.52 7.00 -8.46
C SER A 40 -7.21 6.53 -7.17
N TRP A 41 -7.91 7.42 -6.44
CA TRP A 41 -8.74 7.04 -5.30
C TRP A 41 -9.90 6.14 -5.70
N ALA A 42 -10.57 6.42 -6.81
CA ALA A 42 -11.64 5.55 -7.32
C ALA A 42 -11.11 4.14 -7.65
N ASP A 43 -9.88 4.01 -8.17
CA ASP A 43 -9.24 2.71 -8.40
C ASP A 43 -9.00 1.96 -7.08
N VAL A 44 -8.59 2.67 -6.01
CA VAL A 44 -8.46 2.12 -4.66
C VAL A 44 -9.80 1.59 -4.16
N GLN A 45 -10.87 2.39 -4.24
CA GLN A 45 -12.21 1.98 -3.82
C GLN A 45 -12.69 0.75 -4.59
N ASN A 46 -12.50 0.71 -5.91
CA ASN A 46 -12.85 -0.43 -6.75
C ASN A 46 -12.08 -1.71 -6.35
N ALA A 47 -10.80 -1.57 -6.00
CA ALA A 47 -9.99 -2.72 -5.56
C ALA A 47 -10.49 -3.28 -4.23
N TYR A 48 -10.80 -2.43 -3.26
CA TYR A 48 -11.37 -2.83 -1.97
C TYR A 48 -12.78 -3.43 -2.11
N GLN A 49 -13.62 -2.87 -2.98
CA GLN A 49 -14.95 -3.42 -3.26
C GLN A 49 -14.86 -4.85 -3.82
N ARG A 50 -13.98 -5.09 -4.79
CA ARG A 50 -13.75 -6.44 -5.34
C ARG A 50 -13.35 -7.44 -4.27
N ARG A 51 -12.48 -7.06 -3.33
CA ARG A 51 -12.13 -7.90 -2.19
C ARG A 51 -13.36 -8.20 -1.32
N ALA A 52 -14.13 -7.19 -0.99
CA ALA A 52 -15.33 -7.34 -0.16
C ALA A 52 -16.39 -8.25 -0.80
N ASP A 53 -16.49 -8.26 -2.14
CA ASP A 53 -17.44 -9.08 -2.90
C ASP A 53 -17.06 -10.57 -2.94
N LEU A 54 -15.77 -10.92 -2.76
CA LEU A 54 -15.32 -12.30 -2.69
C LEU A 54 -15.65 -12.96 -1.34
N ILE A 55 -15.75 -12.18 -0.27
CA ILE A 55 -15.84 -12.68 1.11
C ILE A 55 -17.10 -13.51 1.38
N PRO A 56 -18.32 -13.14 0.92
CA PRO A 56 -19.51 -13.95 1.17
C PRO A 56 -19.37 -15.37 0.60
N ASN A 57 -18.80 -15.50 -0.60
CA ASN A 57 -18.59 -16.79 -1.24
C ASN A 57 -17.52 -17.62 -0.49
N LEU A 58 -16.45 -16.96 -0.02
CA LEU A 58 -15.41 -17.59 0.78
C LEU A 58 -16.00 -18.11 2.11
N VAL A 59 -16.73 -17.28 2.84
CA VAL A 59 -17.40 -17.65 4.11
C VAL A 59 -18.37 -18.82 3.90
N ALA A 60 -19.16 -18.80 2.81
CA ALA A 60 -20.08 -19.88 2.49
C ALA A 60 -19.35 -21.20 2.20
N SER A 61 -18.21 -21.16 1.49
CA SER A 61 -17.40 -22.35 1.19
C SER A 61 -16.79 -22.94 2.46
N VAL A 62 -16.27 -22.09 3.35
CA VAL A 62 -15.67 -22.55 4.63
C VAL A 62 -16.73 -23.08 5.57
N ARG A 63 -17.89 -22.44 5.67
CA ARG A 63 -19.00 -22.88 6.55
C ARG A 63 -19.46 -24.31 6.24
N GLY A 64 -19.43 -24.70 4.96
CA GLY A 64 -19.81 -26.06 4.56
C GLY A 64 -18.87 -27.17 5.07
N ALA A 65 -17.59 -26.84 5.26
CA ALA A 65 -16.55 -27.80 5.64
C ALA A 65 -16.11 -27.66 7.11
N ALA A 66 -16.18 -26.46 7.68
CA ALA A 66 -15.71 -26.13 9.03
C ALA A 66 -16.84 -25.49 9.86
N GLN A 67 -17.89 -26.27 10.17
CA GLN A 67 -19.06 -25.81 10.91
C GLN A 67 -18.73 -25.37 12.35
N SER A 68 -17.66 -25.86 12.94
CA SER A 68 -17.17 -25.49 14.27
C SER A 68 -16.60 -24.09 14.36
N GLU A 69 -16.18 -23.50 13.23
CA GLU A 69 -15.43 -22.23 13.17
C GLU A 69 -16.35 -20.98 13.08
N THR A 70 -17.49 -21.04 13.77
CA THR A 70 -18.51 -19.97 13.71
C THR A 70 -17.97 -18.61 14.13
N THR A 71 -17.11 -18.56 15.15
CA THR A 71 -16.52 -17.30 15.67
C THR A 71 -15.68 -16.60 14.60
N ILE A 72 -14.80 -17.32 13.90
CA ILE A 72 -13.92 -16.74 12.88
C ILE A 72 -14.74 -16.28 11.67
N LEU A 73 -15.72 -17.08 11.24
CA LEU A 73 -16.61 -16.70 10.15
C LEU A 73 -17.46 -15.46 10.49
N THR A 74 -17.88 -15.32 11.74
CA THR A 74 -18.57 -14.13 12.23
C THR A 74 -17.65 -12.93 12.23
N ASN A 75 -16.43 -13.06 12.75
CA ASN A 75 -15.43 -11.98 12.76
C ASN A 75 -15.13 -11.45 11.35
N VAL A 76 -14.96 -12.35 10.37
CA VAL A 76 -14.74 -11.96 8.96
C VAL A 76 -15.94 -11.21 8.40
N THR A 77 -17.16 -11.70 8.68
CA THR A 77 -18.39 -11.06 8.20
C THR A 77 -18.60 -9.67 8.80
N GLU A 78 -18.33 -9.51 10.09
CA GLU A 78 -18.42 -8.22 10.79
C GLU A 78 -17.34 -7.25 10.34
N ALA A 79 -16.08 -7.74 10.17
CA ALA A 79 -15.00 -6.92 9.67
C ALA A 79 -15.29 -6.43 8.24
N ARG A 80 -15.86 -7.29 7.39
CA ARG A 80 -16.35 -6.89 6.07
C ARG A 80 -17.44 -5.81 6.16
N ALA A 81 -18.43 -6.01 7.02
CA ALA A 81 -19.51 -5.03 7.19
C ALA A 81 -18.95 -3.66 7.63
N ARG A 82 -18.02 -3.64 8.59
CA ARG A 82 -17.33 -2.40 9.00
C ARG A 82 -16.54 -1.77 7.86
N ALA A 83 -15.74 -2.56 7.15
CA ALA A 83 -14.90 -2.07 6.05
C ALA A 83 -15.72 -1.48 4.89
N THR A 84 -16.91 -2.02 4.63
CA THR A 84 -17.81 -1.53 3.56
C THR A 84 -18.74 -0.40 4.01
N SER A 85 -18.95 -0.21 5.30
CA SER A 85 -19.79 0.89 5.82
C SER A 85 -19.10 2.26 5.81
N ILE A 86 -17.77 2.28 5.79
CA ILE A 86 -16.99 3.53 5.79
C ILE A 86 -16.77 3.97 4.35
N ASN A 87 -17.44 5.06 3.97
CA ASN A 87 -17.31 5.65 2.65
C ASN A 87 -16.53 6.95 2.75
N VAL A 88 -15.28 6.95 2.27
CA VAL A 88 -14.44 8.14 2.16
C VAL A 88 -14.70 8.79 0.80
N THR A 89 -15.34 9.95 0.83
CA THR A 89 -15.61 10.73 -0.38
C THR A 89 -14.35 11.48 -0.83
N THR A 90 -14.37 12.01 -2.03
CA THR A 90 -13.26 12.82 -2.56
C THR A 90 -12.97 14.06 -1.71
N ASN A 91 -13.99 14.59 -0.99
CA ASN A 91 -13.81 15.72 -0.07
C ASN A 91 -13.10 15.32 1.22
N ASP A 92 -13.19 14.06 1.62
CA ASP A 92 -12.60 13.53 2.84
C ASP A 92 -11.11 13.16 2.66
N LEU A 93 -10.60 13.18 1.43
CA LEU A 93 -9.19 12.86 1.13
C LEU A 93 -8.19 13.80 1.82
N SER A 94 -8.66 14.99 2.21
CA SER A 94 -7.88 15.97 2.99
C SER A 94 -8.15 15.87 4.50
N ASN A 95 -8.94 14.90 4.97
CA ASN A 95 -9.26 14.70 6.38
C ASN A 95 -8.53 13.48 6.95
N PRO A 96 -7.45 13.66 7.75
CA PRO A 96 -6.67 12.55 8.28
C PRO A 96 -7.48 11.60 9.17
N ALA A 97 -8.49 12.10 9.89
CA ALA A 97 -9.28 11.29 10.80
C ALA A 97 -10.21 10.32 10.05
N GLU A 98 -10.91 10.79 9.02
CA GLU A 98 -11.79 9.94 8.19
C GLU A 98 -10.95 8.94 7.38
N PHE A 99 -9.82 9.39 6.82
CA PHE A 99 -8.90 8.53 6.09
C PHE A 99 -8.33 7.41 6.99
N LYS A 100 -7.97 7.74 8.24
CA LYS A 100 -7.50 6.76 9.22
C LYS A 100 -8.57 5.75 9.60
N LYS A 101 -9.82 6.16 9.82
CA LYS A 101 -10.93 5.24 10.08
C LYS A 101 -11.08 4.21 8.96
N PHE A 102 -11.01 4.66 7.72
CA PHE A 102 -11.03 3.77 6.56
C PHE A 102 -9.86 2.79 6.58
N GLN A 103 -8.62 3.27 6.77
CA GLN A 103 -7.44 2.40 6.85
C GLN A 103 -7.57 1.35 7.97
N ASP A 104 -7.98 1.78 9.16
CA ASP A 104 -8.12 0.88 10.32
C ASP A 104 -9.17 -0.22 10.05
N ALA A 105 -10.29 0.12 9.44
CA ALA A 105 -11.32 -0.86 9.09
C ALA A 105 -10.84 -1.86 8.02
N GLN A 106 -10.12 -1.38 7.02
CA GLN A 106 -9.54 -2.26 5.98
C GLN A 106 -8.44 -3.17 6.55
N ASN A 107 -7.64 -2.68 7.49
CA ASN A 107 -6.63 -3.48 8.19
C ASN A 107 -7.27 -4.55 9.08
N GLN A 108 -8.35 -4.22 9.80
CA GLN A 108 -9.12 -5.22 10.58
C GLN A 108 -9.65 -6.34 9.68
N LEU A 109 -10.16 -6.01 8.50
CA LEU A 109 -10.61 -7.01 7.55
C LEU A 109 -9.45 -7.89 7.05
N THR A 110 -8.29 -7.30 6.77
CA THR A 110 -7.07 -8.05 6.38
C THR A 110 -6.64 -9.02 7.49
N GLN A 111 -6.65 -8.59 8.75
CA GLN A 111 -6.32 -9.44 9.89
C GLN A 111 -7.33 -10.60 10.05
N ALA A 112 -8.64 -10.32 9.93
CA ALA A 112 -9.68 -11.35 10.02
C ALA A 112 -9.54 -12.40 8.90
N LEU A 113 -9.21 -11.97 7.67
CA LEU A 113 -8.93 -12.88 6.55
C LEU A 113 -7.66 -13.70 6.77
N GLY A 114 -6.63 -13.11 7.37
CA GLY A 114 -5.42 -13.83 7.78
C GLY A 114 -5.70 -14.94 8.79
N GLN A 115 -6.50 -14.65 9.83
CA GLN A 115 -6.93 -15.65 10.80
C GLN A 115 -7.75 -16.78 10.14
N LEU A 116 -8.66 -16.45 9.23
CA LEU A 116 -9.41 -17.45 8.47
C LEU A 116 -8.48 -18.35 7.66
N ARG A 117 -7.45 -17.80 7.02
CA ARG A 117 -6.46 -18.58 6.26
C ARG A 117 -5.73 -19.58 7.16
N THR A 118 -5.27 -19.16 8.33
CA THR A 118 -4.60 -20.04 9.30
C THR A 118 -5.49 -21.18 9.76
N VAL A 119 -6.78 -20.92 9.99
CA VAL A 119 -7.74 -21.97 10.38
C VAL A 119 -7.96 -22.97 9.25
N VAL A 120 -8.11 -22.49 8.03
CA VAL A 120 -8.33 -23.35 6.85
C VAL A 120 -7.16 -24.32 6.64
N GLU A 121 -5.95 -24.01 7.10
CA GLU A 121 -4.79 -24.93 7.04
C GLU A 121 -5.05 -26.24 7.80
N ASN A 122 -5.95 -26.24 8.80
CA ASN A 122 -6.34 -27.44 9.53
C ASN A 122 -7.42 -28.29 8.81
N TYR A 123 -7.90 -27.85 7.66
CA TYR A 123 -8.96 -28.51 6.89
C TYR A 123 -8.52 -28.90 5.47
N PRO A 124 -7.68 -29.96 5.30
CA PRO A 124 -7.11 -30.32 4.00
C PRO A 124 -8.17 -30.71 2.95
N THR A 125 -9.32 -31.23 3.40
CA THR A 125 -10.44 -31.52 2.50
C THR A 125 -11.06 -30.27 1.89
N LEU A 126 -11.03 -29.13 2.59
CA LEU A 126 -11.47 -27.85 2.07
C LEU A 126 -10.46 -27.30 1.06
N GLN A 127 -9.17 -27.40 1.36
CA GLN A 127 -8.10 -26.94 0.48
C GLN A 127 -8.10 -27.67 -0.87
N SER A 128 -8.49 -28.95 -0.89
CA SER A 128 -8.57 -29.75 -2.12
C SER A 128 -9.79 -29.42 -2.99
N GLN A 129 -10.75 -28.61 -2.51
CA GLN A 129 -11.90 -28.18 -3.30
C GLN A 129 -11.48 -27.08 -4.29
N ALA A 130 -11.62 -27.33 -5.60
CA ALA A 130 -11.24 -26.41 -6.65
C ALA A 130 -11.87 -25.01 -6.46
N ARG A 131 -13.16 -24.96 -6.11
CA ARG A 131 -13.87 -23.69 -5.89
C ARG A 131 -13.26 -22.85 -4.76
N PHE A 132 -12.80 -23.49 -3.68
CA PHE A 132 -12.14 -22.79 -2.58
C PHE A 132 -10.76 -22.28 -3.02
N ALA A 133 -9.98 -23.11 -3.72
CA ALA A 133 -8.68 -22.71 -4.26
C ALA A 133 -8.79 -21.52 -5.21
N ASP A 134 -9.80 -21.49 -6.08
CA ASP A 134 -10.09 -20.37 -6.99
C ASP A 134 -10.41 -19.07 -6.21
N LEU A 135 -11.21 -19.19 -5.14
CA LEU A 135 -11.54 -18.04 -4.29
C LEU A 135 -10.31 -17.51 -3.55
N MET A 136 -9.45 -18.36 -3.05
CA MET A 136 -8.20 -17.94 -2.40
C MET A 136 -7.26 -17.26 -3.39
N THR A 137 -7.10 -17.80 -4.58
CA THR A 137 -6.32 -17.17 -5.67
C THR A 137 -6.90 -15.81 -6.08
N ALA A 138 -8.23 -15.70 -6.17
CA ALA A 138 -8.89 -14.44 -6.46
C ALA A 138 -8.69 -13.40 -5.33
N LEU A 139 -8.69 -13.85 -4.07
CA LEU A 139 -8.44 -13.00 -2.91
C LEU A 139 -6.99 -12.47 -2.91
N GLU A 140 -6.00 -13.35 -3.14
CA GLU A 140 -4.59 -12.96 -3.29
C GLU A 140 -4.39 -11.97 -4.45
N GLY A 141 -5.03 -12.24 -5.57
CA GLY A 141 -5.03 -11.30 -6.71
C GLY A 141 -5.67 -9.95 -6.37
N SER A 142 -6.69 -9.93 -5.49
CA SER A 142 -7.30 -8.67 -5.05
C SER A 142 -6.37 -7.87 -4.13
N GLU A 143 -5.60 -8.52 -3.25
CA GLU A 143 -4.60 -7.87 -2.40
C GLU A 143 -3.49 -7.22 -3.24
N ASN A 144 -2.99 -7.90 -4.26
CA ASN A 144 -2.01 -7.33 -5.18
C ASN A 144 -2.55 -6.09 -5.92
N ARG A 145 -3.83 -6.11 -6.31
CA ARG A 145 -4.49 -4.96 -6.93
C ARG A 145 -4.67 -3.79 -5.95
N ILE A 146 -5.01 -4.08 -4.69
CA ILE A 146 -5.11 -3.07 -3.63
C ILE A 146 -3.75 -2.40 -3.45
N ASN A 147 -2.66 -3.15 -3.33
CA ASN A 147 -1.33 -2.60 -3.16
C ASN A 147 -0.94 -1.71 -4.35
N THR A 148 -1.14 -2.20 -5.58
CA THR A 148 -0.88 -1.41 -6.80
C THR A 148 -1.72 -0.13 -6.85
N ALA A 149 -3.01 -0.19 -6.49
CA ALA A 149 -3.88 0.98 -6.48
C ALA A 149 -3.46 1.99 -5.41
N ARG A 150 -3.04 1.53 -4.21
CA ARG A 150 -2.50 2.38 -3.14
C ARG A 150 -1.22 3.09 -3.57
N ASP A 151 -0.31 2.39 -4.24
CA ASP A 151 0.94 2.97 -4.74
C ASP A 151 0.67 4.09 -5.75
N ARG A 152 -0.24 3.84 -6.71
CA ARG A 152 -0.66 4.86 -7.70
C ARG A 152 -1.33 6.06 -7.04
N TYR A 153 -2.20 5.82 -6.05
CA TYR A 153 -2.82 6.89 -5.29
C TYR A 153 -1.77 7.71 -4.53
N ASN A 154 -0.84 7.07 -3.85
CA ASN A 154 0.24 7.75 -3.12
C ASN A 154 1.12 8.59 -4.06
N GLU A 155 1.41 8.10 -5.26
CA GLU A 155 2.13 8.85 -6.28
C GLU A 155 1.36 10.09 -6.72
N ALA A 156 0.06 9.93 -7.06
CA ALA A 156 -0.79 11.04 -7.48
C ALA A 156 -0.97 12.08 -6.36
N VAL A 157 -1.13 11.63 -5.11
CA VAL A 157 -1.21 12.52 -3.93
C VAL A 157 0.10 13.26 -3.71
N ARG A 158 1.25 12.60 -3.84
CA ARG A 158 2.56 13.26 -3.74
C ARG A 158 2.72 14.35 -4.79
N ASP A 159 2.36 14.06 -6.04
CA ASP A 159 2.42 15.00 -7.15
C ASP A 159 1.51 16.21 -6.88
N TYR A 160 0.25 15.96 -6.49
CA TYR A 160 -0.69 17.02 -6.13
C TYR A 160 -0.20 17.86 -4.95
N ASN A 161 0.22 17.22 -3.87
CA ASN A 161 0.71 17.91 -2.67
C ASN A 161 2.00 18.72 -2.95
N THR A 162 2.82 18.29 -3.88
CA THR A 162 4.00 19.02 -4.33
C THR A 162 3.56 20.24 -5.13
N GLU A 163 2.67 20.07 -6.10
CA GLU A 163 2.17 21.15 -6.97
C GLU A 163 1.57 22.29 -6.17
N ILE A 164 0.73 22.01 -5.18
CA ILE A 164 0.07 23.04 -4.36
C ILE A 164 1.04 23.79 -3.42
N ARG A 165 2.29 23.34 -3.27
CA ARG A 165 3.31 23.93 -2.40
C ARG A 165 4.46 24.59 -3.15
N THR A 166 4.59 24.35 -4.45
CA THR A 166 5.69 24.86 -5.27
C THR A 166 5.29 26.13 -6.01
N PHE A 167 6.26 27.04 -6.21
CA PHE A 167 6.07 28.21 -7.03
C PHE A 167 6.18 27.84 -8.52
N PRO A 168 5.38 28.41 -9.43
CA PRO A 168 4.37 29.49 -9.21
C PRO A 168 2.98 28.98 -8.79
N SER A 169 2.70 27.68 -8.84
CA SER A 169 1.38 27.04 -8.65
C SER A 169 0.77 27.31 -7.27
N ILE A 170 1.59 27.51 -6.23
CA ILE A 170 1.14 27.80 -4.87
C ILE A 170 0.21 29.04 -4.80
N ILE A 171 0.42 30.01 -5.69
CA ILE A 171 -0.41 31.23 -5.73
C ILE A 171 -1.83 30.87 -6.19
N GLY A 172 -1.95 30.14 -7.30
CA GLY A 172 -3.22 29.64 -7.81
C GLY A 172 -3.89 28.67 -6.86
N ALA A 173 -3.13 27.75 -6.27
CA ALA A 173 -3.61 26.77 -5.31
C ALA A 173 -4.27 27.43 -4.10
N LYS A 174 -3.65 28.44 -3.49
CA LYS A 174 -4.16 29.08 -2.28
C LYS A 174 -5.25 30.11 -2.54
N ILE A 175 -5.07 30.96 -3.56
CA ILE A 175 -5.95 32.12 -3.78
C ILE A 175 -7.18 31.74 -4.60
N ILE A 176 -7.02 30.87 -5.61
CA ILE A 176 -8.09 30.55 -6.57
C ILE A 176 -8.82 29.27 -6.14
N HIS A 177 -8.06 28.21 -5.81
CA HIS A 177 -8.62 26.87 -5.61
C HIS A 177 -8.85 26.51 -4.13
N GLY A 178 -8.29 27.24 -3.17
CA GLY A 178 -8.38 26.88 -1.74
C GLY A 178 -7.86 25.45 -1.47
N ALA A 179 -6.85 25.00 -2.25
CA ALA A 179 -6.38 23.65 -2.29
C ALA A 179 -5.83 23.19 -0.92
N LYS A 180 -6.25 22.00 -0.49
CA LYS A 180 -5.80 21.37 0.76
C LYS A 180 -4.96 20.13 0.42
N PRO A 181 -3.92 19.84 1.19
CA PRO A 181 -3.14 18.64 0.98
C PRO A 181 -3.99 17.39 1.21
N MET A 182 -3.84 16.39 0.35
CA MET A 182 -4.46 15.07 0.49
C MET A 182 -3.59 14.15 1.34
N VAL A 183 -4.22 13.19 2.00
CA VAL A 183 -3.59 12.24 2.91
C VAL A 183 -3.16 11.00 2.13
N PRO A 184 -1.86 10.65 2.11
CA PRO A 184 -1.40 9.38 1.52
C PRO A 184 -1.67 8.20 2.45
N PHE A 185 -1.68 6.99 1.91
CA PHE A 185 -1.58 5.78 2.72
C PHE A 185 -0.22 5.71 3.41
N ALA A 186 -0.22 5.52 4.72
CA ALA A 186 0.98 5.21 5.48
C ALA A 186 1.23 3.70 5.52
N ALA A 187 2.49 3.29 5.65
CA ALA A 187 2.83 1.93 6.04
C ALA A 187 2.24 1.63 7.44
N THR A 188 1.75 0.42 7.65
CA THR A 188 1.30 -0.01 8.98
C THR A 188 2.48 -0.05 9.95
N ALA A 189 2.23 0.13 11.25
CA ALA A 189 3.29 0.11 12.26
C ALA A 189 4.04 -1.24 12.25
N GLU A 190 3.33 -2.33 11.95
CA GLU A 190 3.91 -3.68 11.81
C GLU A 190 4.85 -3.79 10.59
N ALA A 191 4.55 -3.09 9.49
CA ALA A 191 5.42 -3.06 8.31
C ALA A 191 6.67 -2.19 8.49
N GLN A 192 6.72 -1.37 9.54
CA GLN A 192 7.88 -0.53 9.89
C GLN A 192 8.88 -1.26 10.78
N THR A 193 8.48 -2.36 11.42
CA THR A 193 9.37 -3.24 12.18
C THR A 193 9.83 -4.38 11.27
N ALA A 194 11.12 -4.42 10.97
CA ALA A 194 11.69 -5.57 10.27
C ALA A 194 11.43 -6.84 11.10
N PRO A 195 10.96 -7.95 10.50
CA PRO A 195 10.83 -9.20 11.21
C PRO A 195 12.23 -9.59 11.74
N THR A 196 12.37 -9.73 13.06
CA THR A 196 13.55 -10.35 13.65
C THR A 196 13.48 -11.84 13.33
N VAL A 197 14.29 -12.26 12.39
CA VAL A 197 14.50 -13.70 12.17
C VAL A 197 15.44 -14.17 13.28
N ASP A 198 14.88 -14.82 14.28
CA ASP A 198 15.68 -15.52 15.29
C ASP A 198 16.23 -16.79 14.64
N LEU A 199 17.42 -16.65 14.09
CA LEU A 199 18.19 -17.79 13.59
C LEU A 199 18.84 -18.48 14.78
N ASP A 200 18.03 -19.13 15.62
CA ASP A 200 18.53 -20.06 16.63
C ASP A 200 19.02 -21.32 15.86
N VAL A 201 20.15 -21.15 15.18
CA VAL A 201 20.88 -22.27 14.60
C VAL A 201 21.52 -23.01 15.77
N ALA A 202 20.83 -24.06 16.25
CA ALA A 202 21.46 -25.00 17.13
C ALA A 202 22.85 -25.38 16.56
N PRO A 203 23.94 -25.28 17.36
CA PRO A 203 25.26 -25.61 16.85
C PRO A 203 25.23 -27.04 16.27
N ALA A 204 25.68 -27.18 15.03
CA ALA A 204 25.78 -28.46 14.36
C ALA A 204 26.52 -29.44 15.28
N PRO A 205 26.03 -30.68 15.47
CA PRO A 205 26.74 -31.70 16.27
C PRO A 205 28.16 -31.82 15.73
N ALA A 206 29.13 -31.65 16.62
CA ALA A 206 30.54 -31.79 16.30
C ALA A 206 30.76 -33.13 15.56
N ALA A 207 31.38 -33.06 14.40
CA ALA A 207 31.77 -34.25 13.65
C ALA A 207 32.62 -35.17 14.58
N PRO A 208 32.41 -36.48 14.60
CA PRO A 208 33.20 -37.40 15.42
C PRO A 208 34.68 -37.23 15.06
N ALA A 209 35.49 -37.02 16.08
CA ALA A 209 36.94 -36.97 15.93
C ALA A 209 37.42 -38.27 15.29
N ASN A 210 38.11 -38.16 14.18
CA ASN A 210 38.66 -39.30 13.46
C ASN A 210 39.95 -39.74 14.17
N ASP A 211 39.84 -40.69 15.13
CA ASP A 211 40.95 -41.28 15.88
C ASP A 211 41.75 -42.31 15.02
N ASN A 212 42.15 -41.97 13.81
CA ASN A 212 42.98 -42.80 12.97
C ASN A 212 44.24 -42.05 12.53
N ALA A 213 45.05 -41.61 13.49
CA ALA A 213 46.41 -41.13 13.26
C ALA A 213 47.34 -41.77 14.28
N THR A 214 47.44 -43.08 14.28
CA THR A 214 48.59 -43.76 14.91
C THR A 214 48.83 -45.05 14.19
N GLU A 215 50.03 -45.18 13.77
CA GLU A 215 50.72 -46.41 13.31
C GLU A 215 51.06 -46.42 11.82
N THR A 216 52.23 -45.92 11.51
CA THR A 216 53.32 -46.79 11.00
C THR A 216 54.59 -45.98 10.77
N ALA A 217 55.44 -45.89 11.79
CA ALA A 217 56.85 -45.61 11.58
C ALA A 217 57.55 -46.97 11.54
N ALA A 218 57.97 -47.39 10.39
CA ALA A 218 58.90 -48.51 10.24
C ALA A 218 60.31 -47.94 9.98
N PRO A 219 61.38 -48.41 10.64
CA PRO A 219 62.74 -47.93 10.50
C PRO A 219 63.40 -48.47 9.27
N ALA A 220 64.02 -47.62 8.47
CA ALA A 220 64.94 -48.03 7.41
C ALA A 220 66.26 -48.56 7.99
N ALA A 221 66.54 -49.82 7.78
CA ALA A 221 67.84 -50.38 8.08
C ALA A 221 68.86 -49.98 7.02
N ALA A 222 70.03 -49.68 7.51
CA ALA A 222 71.26 -49.51 6.77
C ALA A 222 71.74 -50.81 6.05
N ALA A 223 72.34 -50.66 4.93
CA ALA A 223 73.64 -51.42 4.63
C ALA A 223 74.08 -51.16 3.20
N ASN A 224 75.36 -50.77 3.13
CA ASN A 224 76.40 -50.89 2.12
C ASN A 224 76.37 -50.00 0.93
#